data_4b45e7daf9b1e3ec6155755133a20617
#
_entry.id   4b45e7daf9b1e3ec6155755133a20617
#
_cell.length_a   1.000
_cell.length_b   1.000
_cell.length_c   1.000
_cell.angle_alpha   90.00
_cell.angle_beta   90.00
_cell.angle_gamma   90.00
#
_symmetry.space_group_name_H-M   'P 1'
#
loop_
_entity.id
_entity.type
_entity.pdbx_description
1 polymer ?
#
loop_
_entity_poly.entity_id
_entity_poly.type
_entity_poly.pdbx_seq_one_letter_code
_entity_poly.pdbx_strand_id
1 'polypeptide(L)'
;MKSIKIFFLATVAIVAGLFTACSDDDFKAGPEVDGAQVYFPENVTTQHSISDDVSSIAIPVKRIAKDEALTVAVLASDESGLFTIPSSVSFAAGKETSELLITFDRTKLEDGKEYPLSFLINDEDNTTPYGNRSLDITVMPWPWVKMGTGKFREGWLSDVFTGNMFEIDVTVHSHKSKEGIYMVEEMLGWPYMTEFFGATQEELSEQFSYTPSNICLLYTSPSPRDPKT
;
A
#
# COMPACT_ATOMS: atom_id res chain seq x y z
N MET A 1 26.47 55.57 -18.44
CA MET A 1 26.85 54.30 -19.07
C MET A 1 27.88 53.46 -18.31
N LYS A 2 28.72 54.05 -17.42
CA LYS A 2 29.67 53.26 -16.60
C LYS A 2 28.99 52.46 -15.47
N SER A 3 27.95 52.99 -14.85
CA SER A 3 27.25 52.32 -13.72
C SER A 3 26.49 51.08 -14.13
N ILE A 4 25.92 51.01 -15.35
CA ILE A 4 25.19 49.86 -15.85
C ILE A 4 26.11 48.65 -16.09
N LYS A 5 27.34 48.91 -16.55
CA LYS A 5 28.33 47.83 -16.77
C LYS A 5 28.81 47.19 -15.48
N ILE A 6 28.93 47.97 -14.40
CA ILE A 6 29.33 47.47 -13.08
C ILE A 6 28.20 46.62 -12.46
N PHE A 7 26.94 47.00 -12.62
CA PHE A 7 25.80 46.22 -12.19
C PHE A 7 25.70 44.88 -12.93
N PHE A 8 25.92 44.88 -14.24
CA PHE A 8 25.90 43.64 -15.03
C PHE A 8 27.04 42.67 -14.66
N LEU A 9 28.23 43.19 -14.39
CA LEU A 9 29.37 42.37 -13.95
C LEU A 9 29.14 41.77 -12.54
N ALA A 10 28.54 42.53 -11.62
CA ALA A 10 28.21 42.07 -10.29
C ALA A 10 27.12 40.97 -10.31
N THR A 11 26.11 41.13 -11.17
CA THR A 11 25.03 40.12 -11.30
C THR A 11 25.54 38.81 -11.92
N VAL A 12 26.42 38.87 -12.91
CA VAL A 12 27.02 37.69 -13.52
C VAL A 12 27.94 36.98 -12.53
N ALA A 13 28.68 37.68 -11.68
CA ALA A 13 29.54 37.07 -10.67
C ALA A 13 28.71 36.36 -9.56
N ILE A 14 27.55 36.91 -9.18
CA ILE A 14 26.64 36.29 -8.18
C ILE A 14 25.99 35.03 -8.78
N VAL A 15 25.56 35.05 -10.03
CA VAL A 15 24.96 33.87 -10.69
C VAL A 15 26.01 32.78 -10.91
N ALA A 16 27.25 33.12 -11.28
CA ALA A 16 28.33 32.12 -11.40
C ALA A 16 28.69 31.50 -10.06
N GLY A 17 28.60 32.22 -8.94
CA GLY A 17 28.86 31.72 -7.59
C GLY A 17 27.78 30.74 -7.08
N LEU A 18 26.55 30.79 -7.61
CA LEU A 18 25.46 29.90 -7.22
C LEU A 18 25.55 28.51 -7.88
N PHE A 19 26.30 28.35 -8.95
CA PHE A 19 26.50 27.07 -9.62
C PHE A 19 27.70 26.27 -9.08
N THR A 20 28.51 26.82 -8.20
CA THR A 20 29.65 26.08 -7.58
C THR A 20 29.32 25.49 -6.21
N ALA A 21 28.08 25.65 -5.72
CA ALA A 21 27.68 25.15 -4.40
C ALA A 21 27.19 23.67 -4.38
N CYS A 22 27.19 23.01 -5.53
CA CYS A 22 27.01 21.55 -5.61
C CYS A 22 28.26 20.93 -6.21
N SER A 23 29.34 20.86 -5.46
CA SER A 23 30.40 19.92 -5.80
C SER A 23 29.96 18.54 -5.29
N ASP A 24 29.76 17.61 -6.20
CA ASP A 24 29.46 16.19 -5.92
C ASP A 24 30.62 15.48 -5.18
N ASP A 25 31.64 16.23 -4.77
CA ASP A 25 32.87 15.67 -4.17
C ASP A 25 32.69 15.12 -2.75
N ASP A 26 31.55 15.40 -2.10
CA ASP A 26 31.25 14.87 -0.77
C ASP A 26 30.38 13.61 -0.76
N PHE A 27 29.86 13.18 -1.91
CA PHE A 27 29.13 11.92 -1.99
C PHE A 27 30.13 10.75 -2.06
N LYS A 28 30.43 10.20 -0.91
CA LYS A 28 31.14 8.92 -0.84
C LYS A 28 30.13 7.81 -1.05
N ALA A 29 30.29 7.06 -2.13
CA ALA A 29 29.58 5.80 -2.29
C ALA A 29 29.81 4.94 -1.04
N GLY A 30 28.77 4.27 -0.57
CA GLY A 30 28.91 3.29 0.49
C GLY A 30 29.89 2.19 0.08
N PRO A 31 30.39 1.40 1.04
CA PRO A 31 31.30 0.30 0.75
C PRO A 31 30.67 -0.67 -0.26
N GLU A 32 31.47 -1.20 -1.17
CA GLU A 32 31.05 -2.30 -2.03
C GLU A 32 30.64 -3.48 -1.16
N VAL A 33 29.56 -4.14 -1.55
CA VAL A 33 29.02 -5.31 -0.86
C VAL A 33 29.16 -6.51 -1.77
N ASP A 34 29.86 -7.52 -1.31
CA ASP A 34 29.98 -8.80 -1.99
C ASP A 34 28.68 -9.61 -1.93
N GLY A 35 28.59 -10.66 -2.73
CA GLY A 35 27.46 -11.57 -2.75
C GLY A 35 26.29 -11.10 -3.61
N ALA A 36 25.17 -11.77 -3.49
CA ALA A 36 24.02 -11.56 -4.36
C ALA A 36 23.14 -10.36 -3.94
N GLN A 37 23.35 -9.83 -2.75
CA GLN A 37 22.63 -8.68 -2.19
C GLN A 37 21.11 -8.86 -2.25
N VAL A 38 20.63 -9.89 -1.56
CA VAL A 38 19.20 -10.25 -1.48
C VAL A 38 18.48 -9.36 -0.46
N TYR A 39 17.27 -8.92 -0.79
CA TYR A 39 16.49 -8.01 0.05
C TYR A 39 14.97 -8.10 -0.24
N PHE A 40 14.15 -7.64 0.70
CA PHE A 40 12.74 -7.35 0.47
C PHE A 40 12.58 -5.94 -0.11
N PRO A 41 11.85 -5.75 -1.23
CA PRO A 41 11.60 -4.42 -1.79
C PRO A 41 10.83 -3.52 -0.81
N GLU A 42 11.07 -2.21 -0.86
CA GLU A 42 10.40 -1.24 0.02
C GLU A 42 8.88 -1.14 -0.24
N ASN A 43 8.45 -1.41 -1.48
CA ASN A 43 7.05 -1.32 -1.90
C ASN A 43 6.25 -2.61 -1.71
N VAL A 44 6.71 -3.53 -0.85
CA VAL A 44 5.95 -4.73 -0.51
C VAL A 44 4.71 -4.36 0.29
N THR A 45 3.56 -4.92 -0.11
CA THR A 45 2.33 -4.80 0.67
C THR A 45 2.50 -5.49 2.02
N THR A 46 2.30 -4.75 3.10
CA THR A 46 2.45 -5.26 4.47
C THR A 46 1.12 -5.62 5.14
N GLN A 47 -0.01 -5.16 4.56
CA GLN A 47 -1.35 -5.47 5.06
C GLN A 47 -2.11 -6.26 3.99
N HIS A 48 -2.38 -7.53 4.26
CA HIS A 48 -3.08 -8.42 3.34
C HIS A 48 -4.48 -8.75 3.85
N SER A 49 -5.49 -8.10 3.25
CA SER A 49 -6.89 -8.52 3.42
C SER A 49 -7.20 -9.62 2.41
N ILE A 50 -7.53 -10.82 2.90
CA ILE A 50 -7.74 -12.00 2.06
C ILE A 50 -9.21 -12.40 1.98
N SER A 51 -9.71 -12.65 0.78
CA SER A 51 -11.05 -13.19 0.52
C SER A 51 -11.11 -14.71 0.76
N ASP A 52 -12.32 -15.29 0.70
CA ASP A 52 -12.54 -16.69 1.04
C ASP A 52 -11.93 -17.69 0.04
N ASP A 53 -11.65 -17.25 -1.16
CA ASP A 53 -11.04 -18.03 -2.25
C ASP A 53 -9.51 -17.99 -2.29
N VAL A 54 -8.89 -17.16 -1.45
CA VAL A 54 -7.42 -17.03 -1.37
C VAL A 54 -6.85 -18.06 -0.40
N SER A 55 -5.87 -18.83 -0.85
CA SER A 55 -5.15 -19.83 -0.06
C SER A 55 -3.62 -19.64 -0.04
N SER A 56 -3.12 -18.56 -0.68
CA SER A 56 -1.70 -18.25 -0.69
C SER A 56 -1.45 -16.76 -0.88
N ILE A 57 -0.28 -16.32 -0.40
CA ILE A 57 0.26 -14.97 -0.59
C ILE A 57 1.69 -15.12 -1.10
N ALA A 58 2.04 -14.40 -2.16
CA ALA A 58 3.39 -14.35 -2.70
C ALA A 58 4.06 -13.05 -2.25
N ILE A 59 5.18 -13.17 -1.53
CA ILE A 59 5.99 -12.04 -1.10
C ILE A 59 7.19 -11.92 -2.04
N PRO A 60 7.36 -10.79 -2.75
CA PRO A 60 8.46 -10.60 -3.65
C PRO A 60 9.78 -10.47 -2.87
N VAL A 61 10.82 -11.14 -3.36
CA VAL A 61 12.20 -11.03 -2.87
C VAL A 61 13.07 -10.69 -4.08
N LYS A 62 14.00 -9.76 -3.92
CA LYS A 62 14.90 -9.30 -4.98
C LYS A 62 16.36 -9.51 -4.63
N ARG A 63 17.20 -9.54 -5.68
CA ARG A 63 18.65 -9.52 -5.56
C ARG A 63 19.27 -8.61 -6.62
N ILE A 64 20.49 -8.16 -6.39
CA ILE A 64 21.22 -7.31 -7.32
C ILE A 64 22.10 -8.17 -8.27
N ALA A 65 23.03 -8.95 -7.72
CA ALA A 65 23.84 -9.86 -8.53
C ALA A 65 23.03 -11.11 -8.90
N LYS A 66 22.95 -11.42 -10.20
CA LYS A 66 22.00 -12.41 -10.76
C LYS A 66 22.63 -13.44 -11.69
N ASP A 67 23.94 -13.46 -11.83
CA ASP A 67 24.63 -14.30 -12.83
C ASP A 67 24.39 -15.78 -12.58
N GLU A 68 24.39 -16.21 -11.33
CA GLU A 68 24.25 -17.60 -10.94
C GLU A 68 22.89 -17.89 -10.29
N ALA A 69 22.51 -19.16 -10.25
CA ALA A 69 21.39 -19.63 -9.45
C ALA A 69 21.76 -19.53 -7.97
N LEU A 70 20.82 -19.09 -7.13
CA LEU A 70 21.04 -18.91 -5.69
C LEU A 70 19.83 -19.39 -4.90
N THR A 71 20.08 -20.00 -3.75
CA THR A 71 19.06 -20.26 -2.75
C THR A 71 19.50 -19.67 -1.41
N VAL A 72 18.67 -18.80 -0.83
CA VAL A 72 18.93 -18.16 0.46
C VAL A 72 17.96 -18.68 1.51
N ALA A 73 18.44 -18.85 2.74
CA ALA A 73 17.62 -19.26 3.86
C ALA A 73 16.74 -18.09 4.34
N VAL A 74 15.51 -18.42 4.73
CA VAL A 74 14.56 -17.49 5.34
C VAL A 74 14.10 -18.05 6.67
N LEU A 75 14.24 -17.25 7.72
CA LEU A 75 13.62 -17.50 9.02
C LEU A 75 12.26 -16.81 9.03
N ALA A 76 11.24 -17.52 9.47
CA ALA A 76 9.90 -16.98 9.61
C ALA A 76 9.39 -17.18 11.04
N SER A 77 8.60 -16.24 11.50
CA SER A 77 7.84 -16.33 12.76
C SER A 77 6.35 -16.27 12.44
N ASP A 78 5.64 -17.29 12.88
CA ASP A 78 4.17 -17.42 12.85
C ASP A 78 3.71 -17.93 14.21
N GLU A 79 3.19 -17.06 15.05
CA GLU A 79 2.71 -17.44 16.39
C GLU A 79 1.42 -18.28 16.32
N SER A 80 0.68 -18.19 15.22
CA SER A 80 -0.57 -18.93 15.04
C SER A 80 -0.34 -20.39 14.65
N GLY A 81 0.76 -20.69 13.95
CA GLY A 81 1.05 -22.01 13.37
C GLY A 81 0.10 -22.42 12.25
N LEU A 82 -0.64 -21.46 11.66
CA LEU A 82 -1.65 -21.72 10.62
C LEU A 82 -1.12 -21.52 9.20
N PHE A 83 0.09 -20.96 9.07
CA PHE A 83 0.71 -20.68 7.78
C PHE A 83 1.84 -21.67 7.48
N THR A 84 1.91 -22.13 6.24
CA THR A 84 3.04 -22.91 5.74
C THR A 84 3.96 -21.98 4.98
N ILE A 85 5.13 -21.76 5.54
CA ILE A 85 6.12 -20.79 5.05
C ILE A 85 7.38 -21.56 4.62
N PRO A 86 7.87 -21.39 3.38
CA PRO A 86 9.13 -21.97 2.95
C PRO A 86 10.32 -21.45 3.78
N SER A 87 11.24 -22.34 4.13
CA SER A 87 12.48 -21.99 4.85
C SER A 87 13.57 -21.39 3.94
N SER A 88 13.30 -21.23 2.66
CA SER A 88 14.25 -20.66 1.68
C SER A 88 13.54 -20.08 0.48
N VAL A 89 14.24 -19.16 -0.22
CA VAL A 89 13.85 -18.61 -1.52
C VAL A 89 14.93 -18.93 -2.53
N SER A 90 14.54 -19.40 -3.73
CA SER A 90 15.46 -19.77 -4.81
C SER A 90 15.32 -18.82 -5.99
N PHE A 91 16.44 -18.36 -6.50
CA PHE A 91 16.56 -17.55 -7.71
C PHE A 91 17.19 -18.38 -8.83
N ALA A 92 16.57 -18.43 -9.99
CA ALA A 92 17.20 -18.99 -11.18
C ALA A 92 18.31 -18.06 -11.69
N ALA A 93 19.32 -18.62 -12.38
CA ALA A 93 20.36 -17.82 -13.02
C ALA A 93 19.75 -16.76 -13.95
N GLY A 94 20.29 -15.55 -13.92
CA GLY A 94 19.79 -14.40 -14.68
C GLY A 94 18.51 -13.75 -14.14
N LYS A 95 17.91 -14.26 -13.07
CA LYS A 95 16.68 -13.69 -12.47
C LYS A 95 17.02 -12.82 -11.28
N GLU A 96 16.47 -11.60 -11.31
CA GLU A 96 16.59 -10.61 -10.23
C GLU A 96 15.53 -10.81 -9.13
N THR A 97 14.38 -11.39 -9.50
CA THR A 97 13.22 -11.52 -8.62
C THR A 97 12.88 -12.98 -8.37
N SER A 98 12.41 -13.27 -7.18
CA SER A 98 11.80 -14.53 -6.78
C SER A 98 10.68 -14.23 -5.80
N GLU A 99 9.93 -15.25 -5.36
CA GLU A 99 8.80 -15.12 -4.46
C GLU A 99 8.91 -16.09 -3.30
N LEU A 100 8.59 -15.61 -2.10
CA LEU A 100 8.32 -16.43 -0.94
C LEU A 100 6.82 -16.73 -0.92
N LEU A 101 6.43 -17.94 -1.31
CA LEU A 101 5.03 -18.35 -1.40
C LEU A 101 4.55 -18.90 -0.06
N ILE A 102 3.72 -18.14 0.62
CA ILE A 102 3.09 -18.50 1.89
C ILE A 102 1.74 -19.14 1.57
N THR A 103 1.48 -20.34 2.10
CA THR A 103 0.20 -21.03 1.90
C THR A 103 -0.52 -21.27 3.23
N PHE A 104 -1.84 -21.32 3.20
CA PHE A 104 -2.67 -21.52 4.39
C PHE A 104 -4.04 -22.11 4.02
N ASP A 105 -4.68 -22.69 5.01
CA ASP A 105 -6.08 -23.13 4.91
C ASP A 105 -6.98 -21.97 5.37
N ARG A 106 -7.64 -21.31 4.41
CA ARG A 106 -8.52 -20.17 4.70
C ARG A 106 -9.61 -20.50 5.73
N THR A 107 -10.08 -21.74 5.78
CA THR A 107 -11.15 -22.15 6.69
C THR A 107 -10.74 -22.23 8.16
N LYS A 108 -9.43 -22.23 8.43
CA LYS A 108 -8.87 -22.20 9.78
C LYS A 108 -8.60 -20.79 10.31
N LEU A 109 -8.69 -19.80 9.44
CA LEU A 109 -8.46 -18.41 9.81
C LEU A 109 -9.79 -17.76 10.22
N GLU A 110 -9.78 -17.06 11.34
CA GLU A 110 -10.94 -16.33 11.87
C GLU A 110 -11.13 -15.01 11.13
N ASP A 111 -12.35 -14.74 10.65
CA ASP A 111 -12.68 -13.51 9.93
C ASP A 111 -12.43 -12.26 10.79
N GLY A 112 -11.70 -11.29 10.25
CA GLY A 112 -11.37 -10.03 10.90
C GLY A 112 -10.31 -10.12 12.00
N LYS A 113 -9.69 -11.28 12.18
CA LYS A 113 -8.54 -11.46 13.09
C LYS A 113 -7.26 -11.19 12.34
N GLU A 114 -6.37 -10.47 12.97
CA GLU A 114 -5.04 -10.18 12.45
C GLU A 114 -4.06 -11.31 12.79
N TYR A 115 -3.27 -11.71 11.79
CA TYR A 115 -2.23 -12.72 11.91
C TYR A 115 -0.90 -12.09 11.49
N PRO A 116 -0.08 -11.63 12.45
CA PRO A 116 1.25 -11.08 12.16
C PRO A 116 2.21 -12.20 11.75
N LEU A 117 2.99 -11.95 10.71
CA LEU A 117 4.06 -12.82 10.24
C LEU A 117 5.32 -11.99 10.06
N SER A 118 6.45 -12.51 10.52
CA SER A 118 7.76 -11.86 10.39
C SER A 118 8.72 -12.75 9.59
N PHE A 119 9.51 -12.14 8.74
CA PHE A 119 10.50 -12.81 7.89
C PHE A 119 11.87 -12.17 8.05
N LEU A 120 12.90 -13.00 8.02
CA LEU A 120 14.29 -12.58 8.02
C LEU A 120 15.08 -13.39 6.99
N ILE A 121 15.75 -12.75 6.05
CA ILE A 121 16.72 -13.38 5.18
C ILE A 121 17.94 -13.72 6.03
N ASN A 122 18.18 -15.03 6.26
CA ASN A 122 19.21 -15.55 7.14
C ASN A 122 20.41 -16.06 6.32
N ASP A 123 21.01 -15.16 5.56
CA ASP A 123 22.20 -15.42 4.75
C ASP A 123 23.04 -14.12 4.72
N GLU A 124 24.03 -14.03 5.63
CA GLU A 124 24.82 -12.82 5.79
C GLU A 124 25.75 -12.56 4.59
N ASP A 125 26.18 -13.61 3.92
CA ASP A 125 27.09 -13.51 2.77
C ASP A 125 26.36 -12.98 1.51
N ASN A 126 25.04 -13.15 1.44
CA ASN A 126 24.22 -12.76 0.31
C ASN A 126 23.21 -11.64 0.61
N THR A 127 23.26 -11.02 1.77
CA THR A 127 22.42 -9.85 2.11
C THR A 127 23.17 -8.55 1.88
N THR A 128 22.46 -7.41 1.90
CA THR A 128 23.05 -6.08 1.76
C THR A 128 22.64 -5.19 2.92
N PRO A 129 23.54 -4.32 3.42
CA PRO A 129 23.19 -3.31 4.41
C PRO A 129 22.31 -2.19 3.82
N TYR A 130 22.17 -2.13 2.50
CA TYR A 130 21.41 -1.11 1.77
C TYR A 130 19.97 -1.52 1.42
N GLY A 131 19.57 -2.74 1.79
CA GLY A 131 18.23 -3.26 1.56
C GLY A 131 17.61 -3.89 2.80
N ASN A 132 16.30 -4.03 2.80
CA ASN A 132 15.58 -4.62 3.90
C ASN A 132 15.80 -6.14 3.94
N ARG A 133 16.51 -6.64 4.96
CA ARG A 133 16.66 -8.10 5.19
C ARG A 133 15.51 -8.68 6.02
N SER A 134 14.70 -7.84 6.65
CA SER A 134 13.50 -8.25 7.42
C SER A 134 12.25 -7.63 6.85
N LEU A 135 11.13 -8.33 7.01
CA LEU A 135 9.81 -7.87 6.60
C LEU A 135 8.77 -8.39 7.58
N ASP A 136 7.92 -7.50 8.05
CA ASP A 136 6.74 -7.82 8.83
C ASP A 136 5.49 -7.57 8.00
N ILE A 137 4.58 -8.53 7.96
CA ILE A 137 3.27 -8.40 7.34
C ILE A 137 2.16 -8.80 8.30
N THR A 138 0.95 -8.34 8.01
CA THR A 138 -0.26 -8.77 8.70
C THR A 138 -1.24 -9.35 7.70
N VAL A 139 -1.72 -10.55 7.95
CA VAL A 139 -2.77 -11.20 7.16
C VAL A 139 -4.07 -11.12 7.95
N MET A 140 -5.13 -10.61 7.32
CA MET A 140 -6.46 -10.53 7.93
C MET A 140 -7.51 -11.08 6.96
N PRO A 141 -8.19 -12.16 7.31
CA PRO A 141 -9.33 -12.65 6.54
C PRO A 141 -10.45 -11.61 6.47
N TRP A 142 -10.93 -11.37 5.26
CA TRP A 142 -11.96 -10.35 4.98
C TRP A 142 -13.29 -10.70 5.69
N PRO A 143 -13.70 -9.88 6.66
CA PRO A 143 -14.85 -10.22 7.49
C PRO A 143 -16.21 -9.83 6.89
N TRP A 144 -16.25 -9.43 5.63
CA TRP A 144 -17.42 -8.84 5.02
C TRP A 144 -18.02 -9.68 3.90
N VAL A 145 -19.33 -9.71 3.80
CA VAL A 145 -20.10 -10.33 2.71
C VAL A 145 -20.85 -9.25 1.95
N LYS A 146 -20.67 -9.23 0.64
CA LYS A 146 -21.40 -8.32 -0.23
C LYS A 146 -22.90 -8.60 -0.16
N MET A 147 -23.68 -7.60 0.21
CA MET A 147 -25.14 -7.67 0.22
C MET A 147 -25.74 -7.23 -1.11
N GLY A 148 -25.15 -6.23 -1.75
CA GLY A 148 -25.65 -5.66 -2.98
C GLY A 148 -25.22 -4.20 -3.17
N THR A 149 -25.96 -3.53 -4.05
CA THR A 149 -25.75 -2.11 -4.35
C THR A 149 -26.79 -1.29 -3.62
N GLY A 150 -26.35 -0.25 -2.92
CA GLY A 150 -27.17 0.77 -2.29
C GLY A 150 -27.04 2.11 -2.99
N LYS A 151 -27.91 3.06 -2.64
CA LYS A 151 -27.79 4.45 -3.05
C LYS A 151 -27.21 5.28 -1.91
N PHE A 152 -26.12 5.97 -2.18
CA PHE A 152 -25.56 6.96 -1.26
C PHE A 152 -25.90 8.36 -1.72
N ARG A 153 -26.41 9.15 -0.80
CA ARG A 153 -26.75 10.54 -1.02
C ARG A 153 -26.17 11.37 0.13
N GLU A 154 -25.22 12.20 -0.19
CA GLU A 154 -24.67 13.17 0.73
C GLU A 154 -25.29 14.53 0.42
N GLY A 155 -25.95 15.13 1.40
CA GLY A 155 -26.73 16.35 1.17
C GLY A 155 -26.03 17.63 1.57
N TRP A 156 -24.99 17.56 2.41
CA TRP A 156 -24.37 18.77 2.92
C TRP A 156 -23.31 19.34 1.98
N LEU A 157 -22.33 18.54 1.60
CA LEU A 157 -21.26 19.00 0.71
C LEU A 157 -21.79 19.26 -0.70
N SER A 158 -22.58 18.33 -1.23
CA SER A 158 -23.12 18.46 -2.57
C SER A 158 -24.05 19.66 -2.71
N ASP A 159 -24.94 19.91 -1.76
CA ASP A 159 -25.86 21.05 -1.80
C ASP A 159 -25.11 22.38 -1.62
N VAL A 160 -24.20 22.46 -0.65
CA VAL A 160 -23.46 23.70 -0.34
C VAL A 160 -22.51 24.12 -1.47
N PHE A 161 -21.82 23.18 -2.09
CA PHE A 161 -20.78 23.48 -3.08
C PHE A 161 -21.25 23.39 -4.52
N THR A 162 -22.22 22.55 -4.85
CA THR A 162 -22.70 22.36 -6.22
C THR A 162 -24.11 22.87 -6.46
N GLY A 163 -24.89 23.11 -5.39
CA GLY A 163 -26.30 23.47 -5.45
C GLY A 163 -27.21 22.33 -5.89
N ASN A 164 -26.69 21.12 -6.01
CA ASN A 164 -27.44 19.94 -6.43
C ASN A 164 -27.11 18.76 -5.51
N MET A 165 -28.15 18.09 -5.04
CA MET A 165 -28.00 16.78 -4.41
C MET A 165 -28.00 15.70 -5.48
N PHE A 166 -26.98 14.85 -5.46
CA PHE A 166 -26.87 13.71 -6.37
C PHE A 166 -26.79 12.40 -5.59
N GLU A 167 -27.05 11.31 -6.27
CA GLU A 167 -26.98 9.96 -5.71
C GLU A 167 -25.98 9.15 -6.51
N ILE A 168 -25.13 8.40 -5.81
CA ILE A 168 -24.21 7.44 -6.42
C ILE A 168 -24.54 6.03 -5.98
N ASP A 169 -24.19 5.05 -6.81
CA ASP A 169 -24.24 3.65 -6.45
C ASP A 169 -23.04 3.28 -5.60
N VAL A 170 -23.30 2.60 -4.48
CA VAL A 170 -22.26 2.12 -3.56
C VAL A 170 -22.48 0.64 -3.28
N THR A 171 -21.38 -0.10 -3.06
CA THR A 171 -21.45 -1.47 -2.61
C THR A 171 -21.63 -1.54 -1.10
N VAL A 172 -22.60 -2.32 -0.65
CA VAL A 172 -22.90 -2.52 0.78
C VAL A 172 -22.55 -3.95 1.16
N HIS A 173 -21.85 -4.10 2.28
CA HIS A 173 -21.45 -5.36 2.87
C HIS A 173 -22.03 -5.49 4.28
N SER A 174 -22.35 -6.72 4.70
CA SER A 174 -22.61 -7.06 6.11
C SER A 174 -21.38 -7.75 6.71
N HIS A 175 -21.17 -7.56 7.99
CA HIS A 175 -20.14 -8.30 8.72
C HIS A 175 -20.57 -9.77 8.90
N LYS A 176 -19.68 -10.73 8.61
CA LYS A 176 -19.97 -12.17 8.64
C LYS A 176 -20.41 -12.67 10.02
N SER A 177 -19.84 -12.14 11.09
CA SER A 177 -20.01 -12.65 12.46
C SER A 177 -20.63 -11.63 13.44
N LYS A 178 -20.84 -10.38 13.02
CA LYS A 178 -21.38 -9.31 13.88
C LYS A 178 -22.64 -8.74 13.25
N GLU A 179 -23.77 -9.07 13.84
CA GLU A 179 -25.06 -8.57 13.39
C GLU A 179 -25.17 -7.04 13.55
N GLY A 180 -25.82 -6.38 12.60
CA GLY A 180 -26.05 -4.93 12.62
C GLY A 180 -24.82 -4.09 12.25
N ILE A 181 -23.72 -4.70 11.82
CA ILE A 181 -22.55 -3.98 11.34
C ILE A 181 -22.47 -4.09 9.83
N TYR A 182 -22.41 -2.96 9.17
CA TYR A 182 -22.33 -2.84 7.72
C TYR A 182 -21.13 -2.01 7.32
N MET A 183 -20.61 -2.28 6.14
CA MET A 183 -19.55 -1.51 5.50
C MET A 183 -20.06 -1.01 4.15
N VAL A 184 -19.79 0.24 3.84
CA VAL A 184 -20.03 0.84 2.53
C VAL A 184 -18.67 1.08 1.89
N GLU A 185 -18.45 0.46 0.73
CA GLU A 185 -17.24 0.63 -0.06
C GLU A 185 -17.22 2.00 -0.73
N GLU A 186 -16.08 2.68 -0.63
CA GLU A 186 -15.75 3.88 -1.40
C GLU A 186 -16.86 4.94 -1.47
N MET A 187 -17.57 5.17 -0.37
CA MET A 187 -18.71 6.07 -0.31
C MET A 187 -18.39 7.47 -0.83
N LEU A 188 -17.17 7.97 -0.56
CA LEU A 188 -16.64 9.23 -1.10
C LEU A 188 -15.54 8.97 -2.13
N GLY A 189 -15.61 7.85 -2.85
CA GLY A 189 -14.64 7.42 -3.85
C GLY A 189 -14.78 8.13 -5.21
N TRP A 190 -14.14 7.57 -6.23
CA TRP A 190 -14.15 8.15 -7.57
C TRP A 190 -15.57 8.40 -8.12
N PRO A 191 -16.57 7.51 -7.93
CA PRO A 191 -17.94 7.81 -8.38
C PRO A 191 -18.52 9.07 -7.76
N TYR A 192 -18.25 9.32 -6.48
CA TYR A 192 -18.66 10.56 -5.80
C TYR A 192 -17.87 11.76 -6.30
N MET A 193 -16.53 11.62 -6.39
CA MET A 193 -15.64 12.71 -6.77
C MET A 193 -15.90 13.20 -8.20
N THR A 194 -16.13 12.28 -9.14
CA THR A 194 -16.44 12.64 -10.54
C THR A 194 -17.76 13.39 -10.67
N GLU A 195 -18.77 12.98 -9.91
CA GLU A 195 -20.06 13.66 -9.90
C GLU A 195 -19.96 15.03 -9.22
N PHE A 196 -19.24 15.09 -8.09
CA PHE A 196 -19.07 16.33 -7.32
C PHE A 196 -18.31 17.42 -8.09
N PHE A 197 -17.23 17.06 -8.79
CA PHE A 197 -16.41 18.01 -9.54
C PHE A 197 -16.87 18.18 -11.00
N GLY A 198 -17.76 17.33 -11.50
CA GLY A 198 -18.18 17.33 -12.91
C GLY A 198 -17.04 17.02 -13.88
N ALA A 199 -16.06 16.22 -13.45
CA ALA A 199 -14.86 15.90 -14.18
C ALA A 199 -14.66 14.38 -14.25
N THR A 200 -13.86 13.89 -15.21
CA THR A 200 -13.55 12.48 -15.33
C THR A 200 -12.56 12.03 -14.25
N GLN A 201 -12.52 10.72 -13.98
CA GLN A 201 -11.54 10.15 -13.04
C GLN A 201 -10.10 10.42 -13.49
N GLU A 202 -9.82 10.40 -14.80
CA GLU A 202 -8.50 10.66 -15.37
C GLU A 202 -8.04 12.10 -15.04
N GLU A 203 -8.91 13.09 -15.31
CA GLU A 203 -8.63 14.51 -15.00
C GLU A 203 -8.42 14.75 -13.50
N LEU A 204 -9.19 14.07 -12.65
CA LEU A 204 -9.05 14.22 -11.20
C LEU A 204 -7.81 13.51 -10.65
N SER A 205 -7.42 12.37 -11.22
CA SER A 205 -6.25 11.60 -10.77
C SER A 205 -4.93 12.32 -11.01
N GLU A 206 -4.88 13.26 -11.96
CA GLU A 206 -3.72 14.14 -12.15
C GLU A 206 -3.56 15.18 -11.04
N GLN A 207 -4.66 15.53 -10.37
CA GLN A 207 -4.70 16.60 -9.36
C GLN A 207 -4.76 16.05 -7.93
N PHE A 208 -5.38 14.88 -7.74
CA PHE A 208 -5.64 14.30 -6.44
C PHE A 208 -5.05 12.89 -6.34
N SER A 209 -4.29 12.65 -5.27
CA SER A 209 -3.95 11.30 -4.85
C SER A 209 -5.09 10.77 -3.99
N TYR A 210 -5.81 9.76 -4.49
CA TYR A 210 -6.92 9.15 -3.79
C TYR A 210 -6.58 7.73 -3.36
N THR A 211 -6.79 7.45 -2.08
CA THR A 211 -6.72 6.09 -1.53
C THR A 211 -8.14 5.63 -1.22
N PRO A 212 -8.61 4.51 -1.78
CA PRO A 212 -9.93 3.96 -1.46
C PRO A 212 -10.12 3.81 0.04
N SER A 213 -11.26 4.25 0.54
CA SER A 213 -11.62 4.16 1.95
C SER A 213 -13.02 3.57 2.11
N ASN A 214 -13.17 2.69 3.09
CA ASN A 214 -14.42 2.06 3.44
C ASN A 214 -14.95 2.66 4.74
N ILE A 215 -16.24 2.86 4.82
CA ILE A 215 -16.90 3.36 6.02
C ILE A 215 -17.72 2.26 6.66
N CYS A 216 -17.42 1.95 7.93
CA CYS A 216 -18.18 0.99 8.72
C CYS A 216 -19.34 1.70 9.43
N LEU A 217 -20.53 1.19 9.27
CA LEU A 217 -21.76 1.69 9.91
C LEU A 217 -22.23 0.68 10.96
N LEU A 218 -22.51 1.19 12.16
CA LEU A 218 -23.19 0.44 13.21
C LEU A 218 -24.69 0.74 13.10
N TYR A 219 -25.48 -0.26 12.76
CA TYR A 219 -26.92 -0.18 12.88
C TYR A 219 -27.33 -0.53 14.32
N THR A 220 -27.64 0.49 15.09
CA THR A 220 -28.34 0.29 16.37
C THR A 220 -29.83 0.22 16.09
N SER A 221 -30.52 -0.75 16.68
CA SER A 221 -32.00 -0.81 16.58
C SER A 221 -32.60 0.56 16.81
N PRO A 222 -33.65 0.95 16.03
CA PRO A 222 -34.31 2.23 16.21
C PRO A 222 -34.70 2.38 17.68
N SER A 223 -34.41 3.55 18.23
CA SER A 223 -34.87 3.86 19.58
C SER A 223 -36.40 3.70 19.66
N PRO A 224 -36.95 3.14 20.74
CA PRO A 224 -38.40 3.07 20.93
C PRO A 224 -39.13 4.44 20.85
N ARG A 225 -38.34 5.52 20.80
CA ARG A 225 -38.83 6.90 20.67
C ARG A 225 -38.78 7.42 19.22
N ASP A 226 -38.25 6.68 18.28
CA ASP A 226 -38.31 7.09 16.89
C ASP A 226 -39.79 7.01 16.45
N PRO A 227 -40.39 8.13 15.99
CA PRO A 227 -41.74 8.09 15.54
C PRO A 227 -41.85 7.13 14.37
N LYS A 228 -42.74 6.16 14.46
CA LYS A 228 -43.08 5.28 13.35
C LYS A 228 -43.57 6.16 12.20
N THR A 229 -42.75 6.29 11.17
CA THR A 229 -43.16 6.81 9.88
C THR A 229 -44.04 5.81 9.17
#